data_33e27bac545c98f9de9ee2fa71fe1870
#
_entry.id   33e27bac545c98f9de9ee2fa71fe1870
#
_cell.length_a   1.000
_cell.length_b   1.000
_cell.length_c   1.000
_cell.angle_alpha   90.00
_cell.angle_beta   90.00
_cell.angle_gamma   90.00
#
_symmetry.space_group_name_H-M   'P 1'
#
loop_
_entity.id
_entity.type
_entity.pdbx_description
1 polymer ?
#
loop_
_entity_poly.entity_id
_entity_poly.type
_entity_poly.pdbx_seq_one_letter_code
_entity_poly.pdbx_strand_id
1 'polypeptide(L)'
;LPPFLHILVAKDCIKHHKNLLTASYLDEDTRSLQPEIEKNNLLFIYEMGLVPGIDHMSAMKLIDEIRDNGGQITSFISHCGGLVAPESDDNPWHYKISWNPRNIIMAGKAGAHFREAGQEVWVPYEQLFTGERMVEIPDVGYLSWYANRDSLSYTSLYGLENTSTFIRTTLRHPD
;
A
#
# COMPACT_ATOMS: atom_id res chain seq x y z
N LEU A 1 11.36 13.50 -2.07
CA LEU A 1 12.53 13.25 -1.21
C LEU A 1 12.67 11.76 -0.94
N PRO A 2 13.89 11.21 -0.83
CA PRO A 2 14.11 9.85 -0.37
C PRO A 2 13.55 9.63 1.03
N PRO A 3 13.00 8.43 1.35
CA PRO A 3 12.34 8.16 2.63
C PRO A 3 13.17 8.50 3.87
N PHE A 4 14.48 8.23 3.86
CA PHE A 4 15.37 8.51 5.00
C PHE A 4 15.52 10.00 5.34
N LEU A 5 15.08 10.90 4.47
CA LEU A 5 15.08 12.35 4.74
C LEU A 5 13.77 12.84 5.33
N HIS A 6 12.71 12.03 5.35
CA HIS A 6 11.40 12.48 5.81
C HIS A 6 11.40 12.85 7.28
N ILE A 7 12.10 12.09 8.12
CA ILE A 7 12.23 12.40 9.54
C ILE A 7 12.93 13.74 9.79
N LEU A 8 13.89 14.13 8.95
CA LEU A 8 14.57 15.42 9.07
C LEU A 8 13.62 16.58 8.77
N VAL A 9 12.84 16.42 7.67
CA VAL A 9 11.80 17.42 7.31
C VAL A 9 10.73 17.51 8.39
N ALA A 10 10.30 16.39 8.97
CA ALA A 10 9.34 16.37 10.05
C ALA A 10 9.85 17.16 11.28
N LYS A 11 11.11 16.96 11.67
CA LYS A 11 11.75 17.72 12.76
C LYS A 11 11.86 19.20 12.44
N ASP A 12 12.21 19.56 11.21
CA ASP A 12 12.26 20.96 10.77
C ASP A 12 10.85 21.60 10.77
N CYS A 13 9.82 20.86 10.35
CA CYS A 13 8.43 21.33 10.44
C CYS A 13 8.04 21.65 11.89
N ILE A 14 8.38 20.79 12.85
CA ILE A 14 8.13 21.04 14.28
C ILE A 14 8.89 22.29 14.74
N LYS A 15 10.18 22.36 14.43
CA LYS A 15 11.05 23.49 14.81
C LYS A 15 10.54 24.83 14.29
N HIS A 16 9.98 24.84 13.09
CA HIS A 16 9.49 26.04 12.42
C HIS A 16 7.98 26.24 12.53
N HIS A 17 7.28 25.46 13.38
CA HIS A 17 5.83 25.50 13.58
C HIS A 17 5.06 25.41 12.26
N LYS A 18 5.40 24.40 11.42
CA LYS A 18 4.74 24.13 10.15
C LYS A 18 3.99 22.81 10.18
N ASN A 19 2.82 22.78 9.57
CA ASN A 19 2.12 21.53 9.31
C ASN A 19 2.84 20.73 8.20
N LEU A 20 2.65 19.42 8.20
CA LEU A 20 3.24 18.52 7.20
C LEU A 20 2.16 17.66 6.55
N LEU A 21 2.21 17.58 5.23
CA LEU A 21 1.41 16.63 4.45
C LEU A 21 2.36 15.88 3.51
N THR A 22 2.27 14.55 3.51
CA THR A 22 3.13 13.70 2.69
C THR A 22 2.41 12.45 2.19
N ALA A 23 2.82 11.96 1.01
CA ALA A 23 2.38 10.70 0.46
C ALA A 23 3.10 9.47 1.04
N SER A 24 4.09 9.66 1.91
CA SER A 24 4.89 8.56 2.46
C SER A 24 4.17 7.81 3.56
N TYR A 25 4.56 6.54 3.73
CA TYR A 25 4.13 5.74 4.87
C TYR A 25 4.55 6.40 6.19
N LEU A 26 3.70 6.27 7.19
CA LEU A 26 4.00 6.64 8.57
C LEU A 26 4.90 5.55 9.19
N ASP A 27 6.15 5.90 9.47
CA ASP A 27 7.11 5.02 10.13
C ASP A 27 7.19 5.28 11.65
N GLU A 28 7.84 4.38 12.37
CA GLU A 28 7.97 4.47 13.83
C GLU A 28 8.80 5.69 14.27
N ASP A 29 9.81 6.08 13.50
CA ASP A 29 10.61 7.25 13.82
C ASP A 29 9.76 8.52 13.81
N THR A 30 8.91 8.65 12.79
CA THR A 30 7.97 9.79 12.69
C THR A 30 6.87 9.69 13.73
N ARG A 31 6.34 8.50 14.00
CA ARG A 31 5.33 8.28 15.05
C ARG A 31 5.85 8.71 16.43
N SER A 32 7.12 8.52 16.69
CA SER A 32 7.76 8.95 17.96
C SER A 32 7.72 10.47 18.18
N LEU A 33 7.54 11.27 17.13
CA LEU A 33 7.40 12.72 17.21
C LEU A 33 6.00 13.20 17.62
N GLN A 34 5.02 12.31 17.72
CA GLN A 34 3.63 12.67 18.02
C GLN A 34 3.48 13.59 19.23
N PRO A 35 4.15 13.34 20.39
CA PRO A 35 4.01 14.23 21.55
C PRO A 35 4.48 15.67 21.28
N GLU A 36 5.53 15.83 20.45
CA GLU A 36 6.03 17.16 20.10
C GLU A 36 5.10 17.86 19.09
N ILE A 37 4.53 17.11 18.14
CA ILE A 37 3.56 17.63 17.17
C ILE A 37 2.33 18.17 17.89
N GLU A 38 1.76 17.38 18.81
CA GLU A 38 0.61 17.75 19.62
C GLU A 38 0.89 18.94 20.52
N LYS A 39 2.04 18.96 21.22
CA LYS A 39 2.48 20.06 22.08
C LYS A 39 2.56 21.40 21.33
N ASN A 40 2.96 21.35 20.06
CA ASN A 40 3.07 22.55 19.22
C ASN A 40 1.79 22.86 18.44
N ASN A 41 0.69 22.11 18.68
CA ASN A 41 -0.59 22.25 17.97
C ASN A 41 -0.43 22.20 16.44
N LEU A 42 0.36 21.22 15.96
CA LEU A 42 0.62 21.03 14.54
C LEU A 42 -0.18 19.85 14.00
N LEU A 43 -0.44 19.88 12.70
CA LEU A 43 -1.09 18.82 11.96
C LEU A 43 -0.11 18.16 11.01
N PHE A 44 0.16 16.86 11.23
CA PHE A 44 0.92 16.04 10.31
C PHE A 44 0.03 14.97 9.72
N ILE A 45 -0.07 14.91 8.39
CA ILE A 45 -0.87 13.93 7.65
C ILE A 45 0.08 13.14 6.75
N TYR A 46 0.06 11.83 6.94
CA TYR A 46 0.83 10.87 6.17
C TYR A 46 -0.09 10.05 5.26
N GLU A 47 0.51 9.27 4.37
CA GLU A 47 -0.21 8.33 3.51
C GLU A 47 -1.26 9.00 2.61
N MET A 48 -0.95 10.20 2.12
CA MET A 48 -1.82 10.99 1.25
C MET A 48 -1.42 10.89 -0.22
N GLY A 49 -1.08 9.67 -0.66
CA GLY A 49 -0.73 9.35 -2.04
C GLY A 49 -1.76 8.45 -2.72
N LEU A 50 -1.31 7.68 -3.71
CA LEU A 50 -2.11 6.64 -4.36
C LEU A 50 -2.07 5.35 -3.54
N VAL A 51 -0.85 4.84 -3.27
CA VAL A 51 -0.55 3.69 -2.41
C VAL A 51 0.72 4.03 -1.61
N PRO A 52 0.58 4.44 -0.37
CA PRO A 52 -0.62 4.52 0.48
C PRO A 52 -1.42 5.82 0.29
N GLY A 53 -2.74 5.72 0.42
CA GLY A 53 -3.66 6.86 0.45
C GLY A 53 -5.01 6.56 -0.19
N ILE A 54 -5.16 6.81 -1.49
CA ILE A 54 -6.43 6.58 -2.21
C ILE A 54 -6.86 5.12 -2.12
N ASP A 55 -5.94 4.17 -2.09
CA ASP A 55 -6.23 2.75 -1.88
C ASP A 55 -6.95 2.49 -0.56
N HIS A 56 -6.53 3.14 0.52
CA HIS A 56 -7.20 3.04 1.82
C HIS A 56 -8.56 3.73 1.82
N MET A 57 -8.65 4.94 1.26
CA MET A 57 -9.88 5.73 1.22
C MET A 57 -10.97 5.04 0.38
N SER A 58 -10.61 4.50 -0.79
CA SER A 58 -11.54 3.76 -1.64
C SER A 58 -11.99 2.44 -1.03
N ALA A 59 -11.07 1.73 -0.37
CA ALA A 59 -11.40 0.52 0.38
C ALA A 59 -12.39 0.81 1.51
N MET A 60 -12.11 1.82 2.35
CA MET A 60 -12.99 2.18 3.46
C MET A 60 -14.36 2.64 2.99
N LYS A 61 -14.42 3.44 1.92
CA LYS A 61 -15.72 3.82 1.34
C LYS A 61 -16.56 2.60 0.97
N LEU A 62 -15.98 1.63 0.28
CA LEU A 62 -16.70 0.41 -0.11
C LEU A 62 -17.08 -0.45 1.10
N ILE A 63 -16.19 -0.57 2.09
CA ILE A 63 -16.43 -1.30 3.33
C ILE A 63 -17.61 -0.69 4.09
N ASP A 64 -17.63 0.62 4.22
CA ASP A 64 -18.71 1.34 4.92
C ASP A 64 -20.03 1.21 4.16
N GLU A 65 -20.04 1.37 2.84
CA GLU A 65 -21.24 1.16 2.01
C GLU A 65 -21.83 -0.26 2.17
N ILE A 66 -20.97 -1.29 2.24
CA ILE A 66 -21.43 -2.68 2.47
C ILE A 66 -22.05 -2.82 3.85
N ARG A 67 -21.39 -2.29 4.88
CA ARG A 67 -21.85 -2.38 6.28
C ARG A 67 -23.16 -1.61 6.50
N ASP A 68 -23.26 -0.41 5.96
CA ASP A 68 -24.46 0.43 6.06
C ASP A 68 -25.69 -0.24 5.42
N ASN A 69 -25.48 -1.09 4.42
CA ASN A 69 -26.52 -1.91 3.81
C ASN A 69 -26.72 -3.27 4.53
N GLY A 70 -26.14 -3.49 5.71
CA GLY A 70 -26.27 -4.71 6.50
C GLY A 70 -25.44 -5.90 5.98
N GLY A 71 -24.54 -5.65 5.05
CA GLY A 71 -23.63 -6.67 4.51
C GLY A 71 -22.49 -7.03 5.45
N GLN A 72 -21.90 -8.20 5.23
CA GLN A 72 -20.71 -8.68 5.93
C GLN A 72 -19.59 -8.94 4.93
N ILE A 73 -18.37 -8.56 5.31
CA ILE A 73 -17.18 -8.75 4.48
C ILE A 73 -16.46 -10.00 4.99
N THR A 74 -16.42 -11.03 4.17
CA THR A 74 -15.76 -12.32 4.47
C THR A 74 -14.38 -12.42 3.83
N SER A 75 -14.15 -11.66 2.76
CA SER A 75 -12.89 -11.65 2.01
C SER A 75 -12.59 -10.24 1.50
N PHE A 76 -11.34 -9.85 1.58
CA PHE A 76 -10.82 -8.58 1.10
C PHE A 76 -9.54 -8.80 0.31
N ILE A 77 -9.54 -8.41 -0.96
CA ILE A 77 -8.34 -8.39 -1.80
C ILE A 77 -8.28 -7.03 -2.50
N SER A 78 -7.22 -6.29 -2.23
CA SER A 78 -6.97 -4.98 -2.85
C SER A 78 -5.85 -5.07 -3.87
N HIS A 79 -6.17 -4.79 -5.12
CA HIS A 79 -5.21 -4.80 -6.21
C HIS A 79 -4.79 -3.38 -6.57
N CYS A 80 -3.50 -3.12 -6.61
CA CYS A 80 -2.96 -1.86 -7.12
C CYS A 80 -1.63 -2.09 -7.85
N GLY A 81 -1.37 -1.34 -8.92
CA GLY A 81 -0.12 -1.42 -9.65
C GLY A 81 0.15 -0.15 -10.44
N GLY A 82 1.42 0.25 -10.53
CA GLY A 82 1.86 1.26 -11.47
C GLY A 82 2.12 0.61 -12.81
N LEU A 83 1.17 0.70 -13.73
CA LEU A 83 1.31 0.22 -15.09
C LEU A 83 1.71 1.38 -16.02
N VAL A 84 2.38 1.05 -17.12
CA VAL A 84 2.66 2.02 -18.19
C VAL A 84 1.37 2.33 -18.92
N ALA A 85 1.10 3.60 -19.19
CA ALA A 85 -0.02 3.99 -20.03
C ALA A 85 0.17 3.45 -21.46
N PRO A 86 -0.89 2.96 -22.13
CA PRO A 86 -0.78 2.30 -23.43
C PRO A 86 -0.01 3.13 -24.48
N GLU A 87 -0.20 4.43 -24.48
CA GLU A 87 0.50 5.36 -25.40
C GLU A 87 2.01 5.51 -25.13
N SER A 88 2.47 5.02 -23.98
CA SER A 88 3.87 5.08 -23.55
C SER A 88 4.50 3.69 -23.41
N ASP A 89 3.78 2.64 -23.77
CA ASP A 89 4.22 1.25 -23.65
C ASP A 89 5.05 0.85 -24.89
N ASP A 90 6.35 1.13 -24.82
CA ASP A 90 7.30 1.03 -25.92
C ASP A 90 8.45 0.04 -25.66
N ASN A 91 8.31 -0.82 -24.67
CA ASN A 91 9.36 -1.79 -24.33
C ASN A 91 8.77 -3.17 -23.95
N PRO A 92 9.55 -4.27 -24.14
CA PRO A 92 9.04 -5.63 -23.91
C PRO A 92 8.72 -5.98 -22.47
N TRP A 93 9.14 -5.14 -21.52
CA TRP A 93 8.86 -5.34 -20.10
C TRP A 93 7.51 -4.75 -19.66
N HIS A 94 6.85 -4.00 -20.56
CA HIS A 94 5.63 -3.26 -20.22
C HIS A 94 5.77 -2.45 -18.92
N TYR A 95 6.98 -1.90 -18.72
CA TYR A 95 7.36 -1.24 -17.48
C TYR A 95 8.27 -0.04 -17.70
N LYS A 96 8.01 1.03 -16.95
CA LYS A 96 8.89 2.21 -16.88
C LYS A 96 9.09 2.65 -15.43
N ILE A 97 10.29 3.06 -15.11
CA ILE A 97 10.61 3.60 -13.79
C ILE A 97 10.10 5.04 -13.73
N SER A 98 9.12 5.29 -12.88
CA SER A 98 8.45 6.60 -12.82
C SER A 98 8.80 7.43 -11.58
N TRP A 99 9.31 6.83 -10.50
CA TRP A 99 9.58 7.56 -9.26
C TRP A 99 10.88 7.13 -8.58
N ASN A 100 10.94 6.14 -7.74
CA ASN A 100 12.14 5.72 -7.04
C ASN A 100 12.57 4.31 -7.45
N PRO A 101 13.59 4.16 -8.34
CA PRO A 101 14.02 2.85 -8.83
C PRO A 101 14.48 1.92 -7.70
N ARG A 102 15.10 2.43 -6.67
CA ARG A 102 15.54 1.63 -5.53
C ARG A 102 14.36 0.99 -4.78
N ASN A 103 13.26 1.72 -4.61
CA ASN A 103 12.08 1.18 -3.92
C ASN A 103 11.44 0.04 -4.70
N ILE A 104 11.50 0.08 -6.03
CA ILE A 104 10.97 -0.99 -6.89
C ILE A 104 11.80 -2.26 -6.72
N ILE A 105 13.13 -2.13 -6.81
CA ILE A 105 14.06 -3.26 -6.65
C ILE A 105 13.96 -3.86 -5.23
N MET A 106 13.74 -3.02 -4.22
CA MET A 106 13.70 -3.43 -2.81
C MET A 106 12.31 -3.83 -2.32
N ALA A 107 11.27 -3.60 -3.14
CA ALA A 107 9.87 -3.77 -2.72
C ALA A 107 9.53 -5.19 -2.23
N GLY A 108 10.14 -6.21 -2.82
CA GLY A 108 9.92 -7.61 -2.44
C GLY A 108 10.79 -8.11 -1.30
N LYS A 109 11.82 -7.36 -0.88
CA LYS A 109 12.87 -7.87 0.04
C LYS A 109 12.35 -8.31 1.41
N ALA A 110 11.26 -7.74 1.87
CA ALA A 110 10.60 -8.11 3.13
C ALA A 110 9.66 -9.33 2.98
N GLY A 111 9.51 -9.88 1.76
CA GLY A 111 8.50 -10.88 1.50
C GLY A 111 7.07 -10.31 1.60
N ALA A 112 6.11 -11.20 1.84
CA ALA A 112 4.72 -10.82 2.07
C ALA A 112 4.10 -11.63 3.22
N HIS A 113 3.18 -10.99 3.94
CA HIS A 113 2.40 -11.59 5.02
C HIS A 113 0.93 -11.23 4.83
N PHE A 114 0.07 -12.23 4.73
CA PHE A 114 -1.35 -12.04 4.45
C PHE A 114 -2.16 -13.22 5.00
N ARG A 115 -3.48 -13.13 4.92
CA ARG A 115 -4.40 -14.23 5.24
C ARG A 115 -5.12 -14.68 3.99
N GLU A 116 -5.16 -15.99 3.76
CA GLU A 116 -5.87 -16.62 2.65
C GLU A 116 -6.60 -17.87 3.14
N ALA A 117 -7.91 -17.97 2.86
CA ALA A 117 -8.75 -19.09 3.27
C ALA A 117 -8.65 -19.43 4.79
N GLY A 118 -8.58 -18.43 5.64
CA GLY A 118 -8.48 -18.58 7.09
C GLY A 118 -7.08 -18.86 7.64
N GLN A 119 -6.08 -18.98 6.79
CA GLN A 119 -4.70 -19.26 7.20
C GLN A 119 -3.80 -18.04 6.99
N GLU A 120 -2.92 -17.80 7.95
CA GLU A 120 -1.84 -16.82 7.77
C GLU A 120 -0.72 -17.42 6.91
N VAL A 121 -0.31 -16.66 5.91
CA VAL A 121 0.66 -17.08 4.90
C VAL A 121 1.84 -16.11 4.90
N TRP A 122 3.03 -16.64 5.06
CA TRP A 122 4.30 -15.94 4.86
C TRP A 122 4.95 -16.41 3.56
N VAL A 123 5.25 -15.45 2.69
CA VAL A 123 5.94 -15.71 1.41
C VAL A 123 7.28 -14.99 1.46
N PRO A 124 8.42 -15.73 1.49
CA PRO A 124 9.74 -15.11 1.42
C PRO A 124 10.00 -14.50 0.04
N TYR A 125 10.98 -13.62 -0.03
CA TYR A 125 11.31 -12.90 -1.26
C TYR A 125 11.51 -13.83 -2.47
N GLU A 126 12.22 -14.93 -2.27
CA GLU A 126 12.58 -15.89 -3.32
C GLU A 126 11.35 -16.58 -3.94
N GLN A 127 10.22 -16.58 -3.24
CA GLN A 127 8.97 -17.20 -3.68
C GLN A 127 7.90 -16.18 -4.07
N LEU A 128 8.15 -14.88 -3.84
CA LEU A 128 7.13 -13.85 -4.01
C LEU A 128 6.63 -13.74 -5.46
N PHE A 129 7.50 -14.00 -6.41
CA PHE A 129 7.23 -13.86 -7.85
C PHE A 129 7.08 -15.19 -8.60
N THR A 130 7.05 -16.31 -7.89
CA THR A 130 7.01 -17.65 -8.52
C THR A 130 5.60 -18.16 -8.80
N GLY A 131 4.56 -17.48 -8.32
CA GLY A 131 3.17 -17.90 -8.49
C GLY A 131 2.52 -17.29 -9.72
N GLU A 132 1.80 -18.11 -10.48
CA GLU A 132 0.95 -17.66 -11.59
C GLU A 132 -0.40 -17.17 -11.05
N ARG A 133 -0.41 -16.06 -10.33
CA ARG A 133 -1.62 -15.44 -9.81
C ARG A 133 -2.07 -14.35 -10.78
N MET A 134 -3.26 -14.51 -11.33
CA MET A 134 -3.82 -13.60 -12.34
C MET A 134 -5.16 -13.04 -11.88
N VAL A 135 -5.48 -11.85 -12.35
CA VAL A 135 -6.80 -11.23 -12.22
C VAL A 135 -7.18 -10.56 -13.53
N GLU A 136 -8.44 -10.68 -13.91
CA GLU A 136 -9.00 -9.95 -15.04
C GLU A 136 -9.51 -8.59 -14.57
N ILE A 137 -9.01 -7.53 -15.19
CA ILE A 137 -9.45 -6.16 -14.92
C ILE A 137 -10.27 -5.69 -16.12
N PRO A 138 -11.54 -5.27 -15.93
CA PRO A 138 -12.37 -4.75 -17.02
C PRO A 138 -11.64 -3.66 -17.82
N ASP A 139 -11.72 -3.73 -19.14
CA ASP A 139 -11.11 -2.81 -20.09
C ASP A 139 -9.57 -2.77 -20.13
N VAL A 140 -8.88 -3.56 -19.27
CA VAL A 140 -7.42 -3.67 -19.22
C VAL A 140 -6.93 -5.05 -19.64
N GLY A 141 -7.67 -6.11 -19.27
CA GLY A 141 -7.32 -7.50 -19.53
C GLY A 141 -6.73 -8.21 -18.31
N TYR A 142 -5.96 -9.27 -18.56
CA TYR A 142 -5.36 -10.06 -17.50
C TYR A 142 -4.06 -9.46 -17.00
N LEU A 143 -3.95 -9.33 -15.69
CA LEU A 143 -2.75 -8.87 -15.02
C LEU A 143 -2.28 -9.92 -14.01
N SER A 144 -0.98 -10.09 -13.91
CA SER A 144 -0.34 -10.86 -12.83
C SER A 144 -0.37 -10.05 -11.55
N TRP A 145 -0.43 -10.74 -10.40
CA TRP A 145 -0.30 -10.08 -9.11
C TRP A 145 0.53 -10.89 -8.11
N TYR A 146 1.16 -10.19 -7.23
CA TYR A 146 1.84 -10.76 -6.06
C TYR A 146 1.44 -10.00 -4.79
N ALA A 147 1.48 -10.70 -3.65
CA ALA A 147 1.14 -10.09 -2.36
C ALA A 147 2.16 -9.01 -1.98
N ASN A 148 1.67 -7.91 -1.42
CA ASN A 148 2.48 -6.74 -1.13
C ASN A 148 2.73 -6.60 0.38
N ARG A 149 3.97 -6.87 0.80
CA ARG A 149 4.46 -6.66 2.16
C ARG A 149 3.55 -7.30 3.23
N ASP A 150 3.48 -6.70 4.43
CA ASP A 150 2.57 -7.11 5.48
C ASP A 150 1.18 -6.49 5.25
N SER A 151 0.27 -7.30 4.70
CA SER A 151 -1.13 -6.92 4.53
C SER A 151 -1.87 -6.88 5.86
N LEU A 152 -1.52 -7.75 6.82
CA LEU A 152 -2.29 -7.93 8.06
C LEU A 152 -2.15 -6.74 9.02
N SER A 153 -1.11 -5.93 8.88
CA SER A 153 -0.97 -4.68 9.64
C SER A 153 -2.12 -3.68 9.41
N TYR A 154 -2.91 -3.86 8.36
CA TYR A 154 -4.06 -3.00 8.02
C TYR A 154 -5.41 -3.58 8.43
N THR A 155 -5.48 -4.82 8.91
CA THR A 155 -6.77 -5.47 9.26
C THR A 155 -7.55 -4.68 10.29
N SER A 156 -6.90 -4.20 11.36
CA SER A 156 -7.53 -3.41 12.42
C SER A 156 -7.96 -2.03 11.92
N LEU A 157 -7.19 -1.42 11.02
CA LEU A 157 -7.55 -0.13 10.43
C LEU A 157 -8.86 -0.22 9.64
N TYR A 158 -9.10 -1.35 8.98
CA TYR A 158 -10.31 -1.59 8.20
C TYR A 158 -11.45 -2.26 9.00
N GLY A 159 -11.17 -2.69 10.25
CA GLY A 159 -12.10 -3.49 11.05
C GLY A 159 -12.42 -4.84 10.40
N LEU A 160 -11.41 -5.46 9.76
CA LEU A 160 -11.51 -6.71 9.02
C LEU A 160 -10.68 -7.84 9.61
N GLU A 161 -10.47 -7.82 10.93
CA GLU A 161 -9.65 -8.82 11.65
C GLU A 161 -10.18 -10.24 11.48
N ASN A 162 -11.49 -10.39 11.30
CA ASN A 162 -12.17 -11.69 11.25
C ASN A 162 -12.42 -12.19 9.82
N THR A 163 -11.93 -11.52 8.79
CA THR A 163 -12.09 -11.99 7.41
C THR A 163 -11.26 -13.24 7.17
N SER A 164 -11.79 -14.17 6.37
CA SER A 164 -11.05 -15.38 5.99
C SER A 164 -9.91 -15.11 5.02
N THR A 165 -10.01 -14.03 4.25
CA THR A 165 -8.97 -13.60 3.32
C THR A 165 -8.75 -12.11 3.46
N PHE A 166 -7.49 -11.71 3.59
CA PHE A 166 -7.08 -10.31 3.61
C PHE A 166 -5.73 -10.17 2.93
N ILE A 167 -5.72 -9.63 1.71
CA ILE A 167 -4.52 -9.54 0.86
C ILE A 167 -4.47 -8.16 0.21
N ARG A 168 -3.33 -7.49 0.30
CA ARG A 168 -2.98 -6.36 -0.56
C ARG A 168 -1.96 -6.82 -1.59
N THR A 169 -2.12 -6.41 -2.82
CA THR A 169 -1.33 -6.94 -3.93
C THR A 169 -0.73 -5.84 -4.79
N THR A 170 0.27 -6.22 -5.56
CA THR A 170 0.82 -5.39 -6.63
C THR A 170 0.55 -6.04 -7.98
N LEU A 171 -0.03 -5.27 -8.90
CA LEU A 171 -0.31 -5.70 -10.27
C LEU A 171 0.88 -5.46 -11.19
N ARG A 172 1.08 -6.38 -12.14
CA ARG A 172 2.05 -6.29 -13.23
C ARG A 172 1.47 -6.92 -14.51
N HIS A 173 2.06 -6.60 -15.65
CA HIS A 173 1.84 -7.37 -16.85
C HIS A 173 2.33 -8.81 -16.66
N PRO A 174 1.70 -9.82 -17.31
CA PRO A 174 1.95 -11.26 -17.04
C PRO A 174 3.22 -11.82 -17.65
N ASP A 175 4.11 -11.05 -18.21
CA ASP A 175 5.31 -11.54 -18.95
C ASP A 175 6.51 -11.81 -18.03
#